data_ac8d0b3e8a5bd03145d10d28ea8f3607
#
_entry.id   ac8d0b3e8a5bd03145d10d28ea8f3607
#
_cell.length_a   1.000
_cell.length_b   1.000
_cell.length_c   1.000
_cell.angle_alpha   90.00
_cell.angle_beta   90.00
_cell.angle_gamma   90.00
#
_symmetry.space_group_name_H-M   'P 1'
#
loop_
_entity.id
_entity.type
_entity.pdbx_description
1 polymer ?
#
loop_
_entity_poly.entity_id
_entity_poly.type
_entity_poly.pdbx_seq_one_letter_code
_entity_poly.pdbx_strand_id
1 'polypeptide(L)'
;TFGQLLEYNGDPIEAFYYSTSDGHGTDGSVWGADASNTPYLRAVTINNKAKKLDLTSNEAFESFIKDENTDAYDSDFPMFRWNTKTTSTILDEKIGGVGRITGLTITSRGAGGYAKTLKVVGTEGSKTFSGQSRIRSILGNVSLVYNRKDGFTSTGWDTLPSGFIYIENNGTDENQVTTF
;
A
#
# COMPACT_ATOMS: atom_id res chain seq x y z
N THR A 1 -11.05 27.93 4.76
CA THR A 1 -10.94 27.52 6.18
C THR A 1 -10.11 28.50 7.01
N PHE A 2 -10.20 29.81 6.71
CA PHE A 2 -9.43 30.81 7.45
C PHE A 2 -9.78 30.77 8.94
N GLY A 3 -8.76 30.57 9.80
CA GLY A 3 -8.92 30.55 11.25
C GLY A 3 -9.57 29.29 11.84
N GLN A 4 -9.76 28.22 11.05
CA GLN A 4 -10.24 26.91 11.55
C GLN A 4 -9.09 25.95 11.71
N LEU A 5 -8.96 25.36 12.89
CA LEU A 5 -8.00 24.30 13.22
C LEU A 5 -8.76 23.03 13.57
N LEU A 6 -8.17 21.88 13.24
CA LEU A 6 -8.62 20.60 13.76
C LEU A 6 -7.91 20.36 15.09
N GLU A 7 -8.68 20.03 16.12
CA GLU A 7 -8.20 19.82 17.49
C GLU A 7 -8.65 18.46 18.05
N TYR A 8 -7.84 17.92 18.92
CA TYR A 8 -8.18 16.77 19.73
C TYR A 8 -7.86 17.08 21.19
N ASN A 9 -8.88 16.99 22.07
CA ASN A 9 -8.79 17.35 23.50
C ASN A 9 -8.28 18.79 23.78
N GLY A 10 -8.54 19.73 22.85
CA GLY A 10 -8.16 21.13 22.99
C GLY A 10 -6.77 21.49 22.41
N ASP A 11 -6.04 20.49 21.90
CA ASP A 11 -4.75 20.70 21.24
C ASP A 11 -4.88 20.53 19.72
N PRO A 12 -4.20 21.37 18.91
CA PRO A 12 -4.12 21.16 17.47
C PRO A 12 -3.56 19.79 17.11
N ILE A 13 -4.23 19.09 16.16
CA ILE A 13 -3.76 17.80 15.69
C ILE A 13 -2.69 17.94 14.59
N GLU A 14 -1.83 16.92 14.46
CA GLU A 14 -1.05 16.69 13.27
C GLU A 14 -1.96 16.09 12.18
N ALA A 15 -2.23 16.88 11.14
CA ALA A 15 -3.13 16.48 10.06
C ALA A 15 -2.35 15.90 8.88
N PHE A 16 -2.67 14.67 8.51
CA PHE A 16 -2.11 14.00 7.32
C PHE A 16 -3.16 14.00 6.20
N TYR A 17 -2.68 14.12 4.99
CA TYR A 17 -3.54 14.05 3.80
C TYR A 17 -2.96 13.11 2.74
N TYR A 18 -3.82 12.64 1.86
CA TYR A 18 -3.49 11.82 0.70
C TYR A 18 -4.44 12.20 -0.45
N SER A 19 -4.04 11.92 -1.68
CA SER A 19 -4.87 12.27 -2.85
C SER A 19 -6.03 11.30 -3.06
N THR A 20 -5.82 10.01 -2.77
CA THR A 20 -6.82 8.97 -2.98
C THR A 20 -6.58 7.87 -1.95
N SER A 21 -7.66 7.39 -1.30
CA SER A 21 -7.62 6.22 -0.42
C SER A 21 -7.74 4.93 -1.21
N ASP A 22 -7.60 3.80 -0.51
CA ASP A 22 -8.02 2.48 -0.99
C ASP A 22 -9.46 2.11 -0.56
N GLY A 23 -10.16 3.06 0.09
CA GLY A 23 -11.49 2.88 0.67
C GLY A 23 -11.47 2.65 2.19
N HIS A 24 -10.29 2.50 2.79
CA HIS A 24 -10.13 2.34 4.25
C HIS A 24 -8.97 3.19 4.77
N GLY A 25 -9.14 3.81 5.93
CA GLY A 25 -8.10 4.54 6.61
C GLY A 25 -7.13 3.64 7.36
N THR A 26 -6.11 4.26 7.95
CA THR A 26 -5.15 3.62 8.85
C THR A 26 -4.99 4.45 10.13
N ASP A 27 -4.30 3.91 11.12
CA ASP A 27 -3.88 4.66 12.30
C ASP A 27 -2.44 5.18 12.15
N GLY A 28 -1.94 5.88 13.17
CA GLY A 28 -0.61 6.48 13.16
C GLY A 28 0.55 5.49 13.03
N SER A 29 0.30 4.18 13.23
CA SER A 29 1.35 3.16 13.12
C SER A 29 1.92 3.02 11.70
N VAL A 30 1.22 3.49 10.68
CA VAL A 30 1.71 3.52 9.29
C VAL A 30 2.98 4.35 9.12
N TRP A 31 3.18 5.37 9.97
CA TRP A 31 4.39 6.20 10.03
C TRP A 31 5.38 5.75 11.11
N GLY A 32 5.12 4.61 11.78
CA GLY A 32 5.94 4.11 12.88
C GLY A 32 5.65 4.77 14.25
N ALA A 33 4.62 5.61 14.34
CA ALA A 33 4.19 6.19 15.59
C ALA A 33 3.39 5.16 16.43
N ASP A 34 3.36 5.37 17.74
CA ASP A 34 2.41 4.66 18.59
C ASP A 34 0.99 5.19 18.29
N ALA A 35 0.09 4.29 17.90
CA ALA A 35 -1.29 4.64 17.58
C ALA A 35 -2.03 5.31 18.76
N SER A 36 -1.60 5.07 20.01
CA SER A 36 -2.15 5.72 21.19
C SER A 36 -1.88 7.22 21.25
N ASN A 37 -0.82 7.70 20.60
CA ASN A 37 -0.45 9.11 20.54
C ASN A 37 -1.27 9.88 19.48
N THR A 38 -1.93 9.18 18.57
CA THR A 38 -2.72 9.76 17.49
C THR A 38 -4.12 9.13 17.41
N PRO A 39 -4.92 9.13 18.49
CA PRO A 39 -6.18 8.40 18.57
C PRO A 39 -7.28 8.94 17.65
N TYR A 40 -7.08 10.13 17.08
CA TYR A 40 -7.93 10.73 16.04
C TYR A 40 -7.66 10.13 14.63
N LEU A 41 -6.52 9.46 14.41
CA LEU A 41 -6.25 8.71 13.19
C LEU A 41 -6.85 7.31 13.33
N ARG A 42 -7.88 7.03 12.54
CA ARG A 42 -8.67 5.81 12.73
C ARG A 42 -8.67 4.95 11.48
N ALA A 43 -8.40 3.66 11.67
CA ALA A 43 -8.54 2.63 10.64
C ALA A 43 -10.03 2.27 10.47
N VAL A 44 -10.73 3.03 9.64
CA VAL A 44 -12.16 2.85 9.34
C VAL A 44 -12.42 3.08 7.86
N THR A 45 -13.57 2.59 7.35
CA THR A 45 -13.97 2.86 5.96
C THR A 45 -14.12 4.35 5.69
N ILE A 46 -13.68 4.80 4.51
CA ILE A 46 -13.70 6.20 4.07
C ILE A 46 -15.08 6.54 3.46
N ASN A 47 -16.12 6.42 4.29
CA ASN A 47 -17.49 6.74 3.94
C ASN A 47 -18.25 7.21 5.19
N ASN A 48 -19.56 7.51 5.06
CA ASN A 48 -20.39 7.99 6.16
C ASN A 48 -20.62 6.96 7.28
N LYS A 49 -20.31 5.67 7.05
CA LYS A 49 -20.48 4.60 8.04
C LYS A 49 -19.27 4.47 8.98
N ALA A 50 -18.08 4.89 8.55
CA ALA A 50 -16.83 4.82 9.30
C ALA A 50 -16.62 3.45 10.00
N LYS A 51 -16.89 2.36 9.28
CA LYS A 51 -16.88 1.00 9.82
C LYS A 51 -15.44 0.52 9.99
N LYS A 52 -15.13 -0.10 11.12
CA LYS A 52 -13.87 -0.79 11.34
C LYS A 52 -13.89 -2.15 10.66
N LEU A 53 -12.90 -2.41 9.78
CA LEU A 53 -12.64 -3.72 9.18
C LEU A 53 -11.30 -4.24 9.71
N ASP A 54 -11.20 -5.55 9.89
CA ASP A 54 -9.91 -6.19 10.16
C ASP A 54 -9.29 -6.61 8.81
N LEU A 55 -8.32 -5.81 8.35
CA LEU A 55 -7.57 -6.02 7.11
C LEU A 55 -6.12 -6.43 7.37
N THR A 56 -5.84 -6.99 8.56
CA THR A 56 -4.48 -7.36 8.96
C THR A 56 -4.01 -8.71 8.41
N SER A 57 -4.91 -9.54 7.86
CA SER A 57 -4.53 -10.74 7.11
C SER A 57 -4.43 -10.47 5.60
N ASN A 58 -3.64 -11.30 4.89
CA ASN A 58 -3.52 -11.20 3.44
C ASN A 58 -4.85 -11.51 2.74
N GLU A 59 -5.58 -12.52 3.22
CA GLU A 59 -6.83 -12.99 2.64
C GLU A 59 -7.93 -11.91 2.79
N ALA A 60 -8.03 -11.28 3.97
CA ALA A 60 -9.00 -10.22 4.21
C ALA A 60 -8.67 -8.98 3.37
N PHE A 61 -7.39 -8.61 3.28
CA PHE A 61 -6.97 -7.47 2.48
C PHE A 61 -7.15 -7.74 0.97
N GLU A 62 -6.80 -8.94 0.49
CA GLU A 62 -7.03 -9.34 -0.90
C GLU A 62 -8.51 -9.23 -1.29
N SER A 63 -9.39 -9.79 -0.48
CA SER A 63 -10.83 -9.72 -0.71
C SER A 63 -11.33 -8.27 -0.76
N PHE A 64 -10.84 -7.41 0.13
CA PHE A 64 -11.18 -6.00 0.17
C PHE A 64 -10.66 -5.21 -1.04
N ILE A 65 -9.38 -5.39 -1.40
CA ILE A 65 -8.77 -4.59 -2.46
C ILE A 65 -9.27 -4.97 -3.86
N LYS A 66 -9.72 -6.23 -4.03
CA LYS A 66 -10.31 -6.74 -5.26
C LYS A 66 -11.80 -6.43 -5.41
N ASP A 67 -12.45 -5.90 -4.37
CA ASP A 67 -13.85 -5.50 -4.45
C ASP A 67 -13.98 -4.19 -5.26
N GLU A 68 -14.52 -4.32 -6.47
CA GLU A 68 -14.76 -3.18 -7.37
C GLU A 68 -15.91 -2.27 -6.90
N ASN A 69 -16.77 -2.76 -6.00
CA ASN A 69 -17.93 -2.05 -5.47
C ASN A 69 -17.68 -1.42 -4.10
N THR A 70 -16.43 -1.17 -3.75
CA THR A 70 -16.06 -0.53 -2.48
C THR A 70 -16.77 0.82 -2.33
N ASP A 71 -17.61 0.94 -1.30
CA ASP A 71 -18.30 2.18 -0.93
C ASP A 71 -17.31 3.14 -0.24
N ALA A 72 -16.77 4.10 -1.00
CA ALA A 72 -15.87 5.13 -0.49
C ALA A 72 -16.09 6.46 -1.21
N TYR A 73 -15.84 7.58 -0.51
CA TYR A 73 -16.05 8.94 -1.07
C TYR A 73 -15.22 9.23 -2.31
N ASP A 74 -14.08 8.58 -2.46
CA ASP A 74 -13.13 8.77 -3.55
C ASP A 74 -13.03 7.55 -4.49
N SER A 75 -14.04 6.66 -4.41
CA SER A 75 -14.08 5.42 -5.22
C SER A 75 -14.02 5.67 -6.73
N ASP A 76 -14.45 6.85 -7.19
CA ASP A 76 -14.44 7.23 -8.61
C ASP A 76 -13.11 7.84 -9.08
N PHE A 77 -12.15 8.07 -8.16
CA PHE A 77 -10.88 8.66 -8.53
C PHE A 77 -9.99 7.66 -9.28
N PRO A 78 -9.20 8.15 -10.28
CA PRO A 78 -8.39 7.29 -11.14
C PRO A 78 -7.44 6.34 -10.42
N MET A 79 -6.84 6.81 -9.32
CA MET A 79 -5.87 6.05 -8.52
C MET A 79 -6.51 5.28 -7.34
N PHE A 80 -7.83 5.21 -7.26
CA PHE A 80 -8.53 4.42 -6.23
C PHE A 80 -8.20 2.93 -6.33
N ARG A 81 -8.09 2.43 -7.55
CA ARG A 81 -7.56 1.09 -7.88
C ARG A 81 -6.53 1.24 -9.00
N TRP A 82 -5.43 0.56 -8.85
CA TRP A 82 -4.37 0.52 -9.84
C TRP A 82 -3.63 -0.80 -9.76
N ASN A 83 -3.00 -1.18 -10.86
CA ASN A 83 -2.10 -2.32 -10.86
C ASN A 83 -0.85 -2.00 -11.68
N THR A 84 0.22 -2.71 -11.39
CA THR A 84 1.45 -2.67 -12.17
C THR A 84 2.07 -4.06 -12.23
N LYS A 85 2.95 -4.26 -13.19
CA LYS A 85 3.74 -5.48 -13.33
C LYS A 85 5.22 -5.14 -13.18
N THR A 86 5.94 -5.97 -12.46
CA THR A 86 7.39 -5.85 -12.33
C THR A 86 8.06 -7.19 -12.61
N THR A 87 9.35 -7.17 -12.85
CA THR A 87 10.17 -8.35 -13.11
C THR A 87 11.28 -8.49 -12.08
N SER A 88 11.88 -9.69 -11.99
CA SER A 88 13.07 -9.90 -11.15
C SER A 88 14.17 -8.90 -11.48
N THR A 89 14.40 -8.62 -12.77
CA THR A 89 15.43 -7.68 -13.23
C THR A 89 15.20 -6.26 -12.67
N ILE A 90 13.96 -5.75 -12.76
CA ILE A 90 13.63 -4.42 -12.24
C ILE A 90 13.78 -4.37 -10.72
N LEU A 91 13.36 -5.42 -10.02
CA LEU A 91 13.43 -5.48 -8.57
C LEU A 91 14.89 -5.62 -8.07
N ASP A 92 15.74 -6.33 -8.80
CA ASP A 92 17.14 -6.58 -8.39
C ASP A 92 17.97 -5.30 -8.35
N GLU A 93 17.64 -4.27 -9.13
CA GLU A 93 18.26 -2.94 -9.06
C GLU A 93 18.25 -2.33 -7.65
N LYS A 94 17.19 -2.58 -6.89
CA LYS A 94 17.00 -2.01 -5.53
C LYS A 94 17.16 -3.03 -4.40
N ILE A 95 16.97 -4.31 -4.68
CA ILE A 95 17.00 -5.39 -3.67
C ILE A 95 18.37 -6.04 -3.63
N GLY A 96 18.89 -6.51 -4.74
CA GLY A 96 20.18 -7.17 -4.92
C GLY A 96 20.50 -8.33 -3.96
N GLY A 97 21.49 -9.13 -4.27
CA GLY A 97 22.12 -10.10 -3.35
C GLY A 97 21.19 -11.20 -2.82
N VAL A 98 20.18 -11.60 -3.61
CA VAL A 98 19.33 -12.78 -3.38
C VAL A 98 19.29 -13.70 -4.60
N GLY A 99 20.04 -13.36 -5.65
CA GLY A 99 19.94 -14.00 -6.95
C GLY A 99 18.63 -13.61 -7.64
N ARG A 100 18.21 -14.37 -8.66
CA ARG A 100 16.95 -14.12 -9.37
C ARG A 100 15.76 -14.22 -8.39
N ILE A 101 14.94 -13.19 -8.32
CA ILE A 101 13.79 -13.13 -7.42
C ILE A 101 12.72 -14.10 -7.92
N THR A 102 12.28 -14.99 -7.03
CA THR A 102 11.31 -16.06 -7.29
C THR A 102 10.01 -15.87 -6.52
N GLY A 103 9.98 -14.97 -5.53
CA GLY A 103 8.76 -14.73 -4.76
C GLY A 103 8.82 -13.48 -3.90
N LEU A 104 7.67 -12.86 -3.75
CA LEU A 104 7.42 -11.73 -2.86
C LEU A 104 6.21 -12.07 -1.98
N THR A 105 6.31 -11.80 -0.69
CA THR A 105 5.22 -12.08 0.25
C THR A 105 5.12 -10.97 1.28
N ILE A 106 3.95 -10.36 1.43
CA ILE A 106 3.65 -9.52 2.58
C ILE A 106 3.44 -10.43 3.78
N THR A 107 4.38 -10.42 4.73
CA THR A 107 4.37 -11.31 5.91
C THR A 107 3.66 -10.70 7.11
N SER A 108 3.44 -9.39 7.12
CA SER A 108 2.58 -8.72 8.09
C SER A 108 1.97 -7.45 7.52
N ARG A 109 0.77 -7.13 7.99
CA ARG A 109 0.03 -5.91 7.68
C ARG A 109 -0.24 -5.11 8.93
N GLY A 110 -0.34 -3.80 8.78
CA GLY A 110 -0.79 -2.91 9.84
C GLY A 110 -2.28 -2.60 9.75
N ALA A 111 -2.74 -1.71 10.63
CA ALA A 111 -4.13 -1.27 10.67
C ALA A 111 -4.58 -0.69 9.31
N GLY A 112 -5.75 -1.13 8.84
CA GLY A 112 -6.24 -0.78 7.50
C GLY A 112 -5.59 -1.56 6.36
N GLY A 113 -4.65 -2.49 6.65
CA GLY A 113 -4.12 -3.42 5.65
C GLY A 113 -2.81 -3.01 4.99
N TYR A 114 -2.18 -1.88 5.35
CA TYR A 114 -0.91 -1.50 4.72
C TYR A 114 0.18 -2.58 4.91
N ALA A 115 1.04 -2.72 3.91
CA ALA A 115 2.18 -3.64 3.95
C ALA A 115 3.19 -3.19 5.01
N LYS A 116 3.32 -3.95 6.11
CA LYS A 116 4.24 -3.66 7.22
C LYS A 116 5.57 -4.35 7.04
N THR A 117 5.55 -5.60 6.55
CA THR A 117 6.75 -6.39 6.31
C THR A 117 6.64 -7.16 5.00
N LEU A 118 7.67 -7.06 4.17
CA LEU A 118 7.82 -7.78 2.90
C LEU A 118 8.98 -8.76 3.01
N LYS A 119 8.76 -10.03 2.68
CA LYS A 119 9.80 -11.02 2.43
C LYS A 119 10.01 -11.19 0.93
N VAL A 120 11.26 -11.09 0.50
CA VAL A 120 11.71 -11.35 -0.87
C VAL A 120 12.52 -12.64 -0.86
N VAL A 121 12.19 -13.56 -1.76
CA VAL A 121 12.90 -14.83 -1.93
C VAL A 121 13.52 -14.87 -3.33
N GLY A 122 14.75 -15.27 -3.42
CA GLY A 122 15.45 -15.48 -4.68
C GLY A 122 16.21 -16.81 -4.68
N THR A 123 16.90 -17.10 -5.79
CA THR A 123 17.63 -18.35 -6.00
C THR A 123 18.82 -18.55 -5.06
N GLU A 124 19.34 -17.46 -4.48
CA GLU A 124 20.56 -17.48 -3.64
C GLU A 124 20.27 -17.07 -2.19
N GLY A 125 19.01 -16.81 -1.84
CA GLY A 125 18.65 -16.47 -0.47
C GLY A 125 17.36 -15.65 -0.36
N SER A 126 17.18 -15.01 0.81
CA SER A 126 16.03 -14.16 1.04
C SER A 126 16.39 -12.92 1.85
N LYS A 127 15.60 -11.84 1.67
CA LYS A 127 15.68 -10.60 2.47
C LYS A 127 14.30 -10.23 2.98
N THR A 128 14.28 -9.55 4.13
CA THR A 128 13.05 -9.02 4.72
C THR A 128 13.18 -7.51 4.89
N PHE A 129 12.13 -6.79 4.51
CA PHE A 129 12.07 -5.33 4.59
C PHE A 129 10.86 -4.92 5.43
N SER A 130 11.04 -3.94 6.31
CA SER A 130 9.99 -3.43 7.19
C SER A 130 9.73 -1.95 6.94
N GLY A 131 8.48 -1.55 7.16
CA GLY A 131 7.99 -0.18 6.96
C GLY A 131 7.45 0.08 5.55
N GLN A 132 6.23 0.62 5.49
CA GLN A 132 5.52 0.82 4.21
C GLN A 132 6.29 1.72 3.23
N SER A 133 6.94 2.78 3.71
CA SER A 133 7.74 3.66 2.86
C SER A 133 8.92 2.94 2.23
N ARG A 134 9.61 2.08 3.00
CA ARG A 134 10.71 1.26 2.49
C ARG A 134 10.22 0.25 1.46
N ILE A 135 9.11 -0.41 1.73
CA ILE A 135 8.51 -1.39 0.81
C ILE A 135 8.10 -0.71 -0.50
N ARG A 136 7.46 0.46 -0.44
CA ARG A 136 7.12 1.25 -1.63
C ARG A 136 8.36 1.61 -2.45
N SER A 137 9.43 2.01 -1.79
CA SER A 137 10.68 2.40 -2.45
C SER A 137 11.35 1.24 -3.18
N ILE A 138 11.42 0.04 -2.58
CA ILE A 138 12.09 -1.11 -3.21
C ILE A 138 11.25 -1.79 -4.30
N LEU A 139 9.92 -1.72 -4.21
CA LEU A 139 9.02 -2.29 -5.23
C LEU A 139 8.72 -1.30 -6.37
N GLY A 140 8.93 0.00 -6.16
CA GLY A 140 8.74 1.03 -7.18
C GLY A 140 9.95 1.17 -8.10
N ASN A 141 9.73 1.59 -9.33
CA ASN A 141 10.75 1.93 -10.32
C ASN A 141 10.14 2.88 -11.36
N VAL A 142 10.91 3.83 -11.84
CA VAL A 142 10.46 4.82 -12.85
C VAL A 142 10.00 4.21 -14.16
N SER A 143 10.43 2.97 -14.47
CA SER A 143 10.02 2.23 -15.66
C SER A 143 8.66 1.53 -15.53
N LEU A 144 8.09 1.47 -14.32
CA LEU A 144 6.80 0.82 -14.11
C LEU A 144 5.67 1.62 -14.75
N VAL A 145 4.73 0.88 -15.34
CA VAL A 145 3.49 1.40 -15.87
C VAL A 145 2.35 1.02 -14.92
N TYR A 146 1.66 2.01 -14.41
CA TYR A 146 0.52 1.83 -13.52
C TYR A 146 -0.76 1.94 -14.33
N ASN A 147 -1.52 0.85 -14.42
CA ASN A 147 -2.85 0.84 -15.01
C ASN A 147 -3.84 1.36 -13.96
N ARG A 148 -4.59 2.38 -14.30
CA ARG A 148 -5.52 3.08 -13.42
C ARG A 148 -6.94 2.58 -13.62
N LYS A 149 -7.81 2.82 -12.64
CA LYS A 149 -9.25 2.47 -12.69
C LYS A 149 -9.96 3.08 -13.91
N ASP A 150 -9.57 4.28 -14.34
CA ASP A 150 -10.17 4.98 -15.48
C ASP A 150 -9.71 4.47 -16.86
N GLY A 151 -8.91 3.41 -16.91
CA GLY A 151 -8.38 2.81 -18.14
C GLY A 151 -7.15 3.50 -18.72
N PHE A 152 -6.68 4.61 -18.12
CA PHE A 152 -5.44 5.26 -18.50
C PHE A 152 -4.24 4.71 -17.72
N THR A 153 -3.06 5.12 -18.11
CA THR A 153 -1.81 4.75 -17.43
C THR A 153 -1.10 5.95 -16.83
N SER A 154 -0.27 5.68 -15.82
CA SER A 154 0.68 6.63 -15.24
C SER A 154 2.07 6.00 -15.17
N THR A 155 3.13 6.82 -15.30
CA THR A 155 4.53 6.37 -15.30
C THR A 155 5.42 7.38 -14.58
N GLY A 156 6.71 7.05 -14.42
CA GLY A 156 7.73 7.98 -13.95
C GLY A 156 7.84 8.13 -12.42
N TRP A 157 7.23 7.23 -11.66
CA TRP A 157 7.33 7.26 -10.20
C TRP A 157 8.39 6.28 -9.70
N ASP A 158 9.35 6.75 -8.93
CA ASP A 158 10.41 5.91 -8.36
C ASP A 158 9.94 5.06 -7.16
N THR A 159 8.77 5.35 -6.62
CA THR A 159 8.15 4.59 -5.53
C THR A 159 6.73 4.15 -5.93
N LEU A 160 6.23 3.06 -5.36
CA LEU A 160 4.82 2.70 -5.55
C LEU A 160 3.90 3.84 -5.05
N PRO A 161 2.75 4.05 -5.69
CA PRO A 161 1.78 5.08 -5.29
C PRO A 161 1.29 4.94 -3.85
N SER A 162 1.17 3.69 -3.37
CA SER A 162 0.63 3.37 -2.05
C SER A 162 1.39 2.22 -1.38
N GLY A 163 1.28 2.11 -0.05
CA GLY A 163 1.69 0.95 0.74
C GLY A 163 0.53 -0.03 1.01
N PHE A 164 -0.67 0.28 0.56
CA PHE A 164 -1.84 -0.60 0.61
C PHE A 164 -1.86 -1.44 -0.67
N ILE A 165 -1.11 -2.54 -0.64
CA ILE A 165 -0.84 -3.34 -1.82
C ILE A 165 -1.12 -4.81 -1.57
N TYR A 166 -1.58 -5.50 -2.60
CA TYR A 166 -1.63 -6.94 -2.72
C TYR A 166 -0.62 -7.40 -3.79
N ILE A 167 -0.01 -8.56 -3.60
CA ILE A 167 1.00 -9.09 -4.51
C ILE A 167 0.56 -10.44 -5.03
N GLU A 168 0.48 -10.58 -6.35
CA GLU A 168 0.33 -11.86 -7.03
C GLU A 168 1.69 -12.29 -7.59
N ASN A 169 2.11 -13.51 -7.23
CA ASN A 169 3.28 -14.13 -7.82
C ASN A 169 2.82 -15.00 -8.99
N ASN A 170 3.05 -14.53 -10.20
CA ASN A 170 2.73 -15.28 -11.41
C ASN A 170 3.99 -16.07 -11.81
N GLY A 171 4.10 -17.30 -11.32
CA GLY A 171 5.26 -18.17 -11.37
C GLY A 171 5.65 -18.71 -12.75
N THR A 172 5.94 -17.84 -13.70
CA THR A 172 6.57 -18.15 -14.99
C THR A 172 7.93 -17.45 -15.09
N ASP A 173 8.78 -17.83 -16.04
CA ASP A 173 10.16 -17.34 -16.23
C ASP A 173 10.30 -15.81 -16.35
N GLU A 174 9.22 -15.13 -16.62
CA GLU A 174 9.08 -13.69 -16.42
C GLU A 174 8.41 -13.49 -15.04
N ASN A 175 9.21 -13.33 -13.99
CA ASN A 175 8.71 -13.08 -12.63
C ASN A 175 7.89 -11.79 -12.61
N GLN A 176 6.64 -11.88 -13.04
CA GLN A 176 5.70 -10.77 -12.98
C GLN A 176 5.11 -10.73 -11.58
N VAL A 177 5.42 -9.69 -10.84
CA VAL A 177 4.72 -9.35 -9.62
C VAL A 177 3.65 -8.34 -9.98
N THR A 178 2.40 -8.71 -9.77
CA THR A 178 1.26 -7.81 -9.95
C THR A 178 0.89 -7.25 -8.59
N THR A 179 0.85 -5.94 -8.49
CA THR A 179 0.38 -5.23 -7.30
C THR A 179 -0.94 -4.54 -7.64
N PHE A 180 -1.96 -4.72 -6.82
CA PHE A 180 -3.24 -4.04 -6.95
C PHE A 180 -3.34 -2.88 -5.98
#